data_447782e593b7925b2116bc04f352fa63
#
_entry.id   447782e593b7925b2116bc04f352fa63
#
_cell.length_a   1.000
_cell.length_b   1.000
_cell.length_c   1.000
_cell.angle_alpha   90.00
_cell.angle_beta   90.00
_cell.angle_gamma   90.00
#
_symmetry.space_group_name_H-M   'P 1'
#
loop_
_entity.id
_entity.type
_entity.pdbx_description
1 polymer ?
#
loop_
_entity_poly.entity_id
_entity_poly.type
_entity_poly.pdbx_seq_one_letter_code
_entity_poly.pdbx_strand_id
1 'polypeptide(L)'
;GVIDEVHCVSEWGHDFRPEYRRIRPIINEIGKRPLIALTATATPKVQHDIQKNLGMIDATVFKSSFNRTNLYYEIRPKNANVDREIIKYIKSQEGKSGIIYCLSRKKVEEFTDILKANGINALAYHAGMDSQQRTENQDAFLMEKVDVIVATIAFGMGIDKPDVRYVIHYDIPKSLEGYYQETGRAGRDGGEGQCIAFYAYKDLQKLEKFMQGKPVAEQEIGKQLLLE
;
A
#
# COMPACT_ATOMS: atom_id res chain seq x y z
N GLY A 1 -16.40 11.45 -18.44
CA GLY A 1 -15.01 11.07 -18.26
C GLY A 1 -14.76 10.48 -16.87
N VAL A 2 -13.78 9.62 -16.76
CA VAL A 2 -13.33 9.05 -15.49
C VAL A 2 -11.86 9.39 -15.30
N ILE A 3 -11.49 9.89 -14.11
CA ILE A 3 -10.12 10.15 -13.71
C ILE A 3 -9.85 9.25 -12.50
N ASP A 4 -8.93 8.33 -12.66
CA ASP A 4 -8.47 7.47 -11.57
C ASP A 4 -7.23 8.04 -10.90
N GLU A 5 -6.95 7.58 -9.66
CA GLU A 5 -5.81 8.03 -8.83
C GLU A 5 -5.74 9.57 -8.71
N VAL A 6 -6.89 10.21 -8.60
CA VAL A 6 -7.02 11.68 -8.67
C VAL A 6 -6.31 12.41 -7.52
N HIS A 7 -5.93 11.72 -6.45
CA HIS A 7 -5.09 12.28 -5.38
C HIS A 7 -3.73 12.80 -5.90
N CYS A 8 -3.26 12.27 -7.05
CA CYS A 8 -2.03 12.73 -7.69
C CYS A 8 -2.07 14.20 -8.17
N VAL A 9 -3.25 14.81 -8.27
CA VAL A 9 -3.39 16.23 -8.61
C VAL A 9 -3.03 17.18 -7.45
N SER A 10 -3.06 16.66 -6.23
CA SER A 10 -2.89 17.44 -5.01
C SER A 10 -1.45 17.42 -4.51
N GLU A 11 -0.88 18.60 -4.29
CA GLU A 11 0.42 18.77 -3.62
C GLU A 11 0.40 18.30 -2.16
N TRP A 12 -0.77 18.19 -1.57
CA TRP A 12 -0.97 17.72 -0.20
C TRP A 12 -1.13 16.20 -0.10
N GLY A 13 -1.21 15.53 -1.25
CA GLY A 13 -1.26 14.07 -1.34
C GLY A 13 0.13 13.43 -1.23
N HIS A 14 0.17 12.15 -0.92
CA HIS A 14 1.40 11.35 -0.78
C HIS A 14 2.08 11.00 -2.11
N ASP A 15 1.38 11.14 -3.24
CA ASP A 15 1.88 10.82 -4.60
C ASP A 15 1.53 11.94 -5.58
N PHE A 16 1.98 13.17 -5.27
CA PHE A 16 1.77 14.31 -6.16
C PHE A 16 2.51 14.13 -7.48
N ARG A 17 1.76 14.30 -8.59
CA ARG A 17 2.31 14.25 -9.95
C ARG A 17 1.91 15.52 -10.70
N PRO A 18 2.86 16.41 -11.00
CA PRO A 18 2.58 17.67 -11.69
C PRO A 18 1.82 17.50 -13.01
N GLU A 19 2.03 16.38 -13.70
CA GLU A 19 1.38 16.05 -14.96
C GLU A 19 -0.15 15.93 -14.85
N TYR A 20 -0.66 15.54 -13.68
CA TYR A 20 -2.10 15.46 -13.43
C TYR A 20 -2.80 16.82 -13.49
N ARG A 21 -2.08 17.93 -13.31
CA ARG A 21 -2.63 19.27 -13.50
C ARG A 21 -3.00 19.59 -14.94
N ARG A 22 -2.42 18.88 -15.91
CA ARG A 22 -2.76 18.99 -17.32
C ARG A 22 -4.13 18.38 -17.66
N ILE A 23 -4.70 17.61 -16.76
CA ILE A 23 -6.04 17.01 -16.95
C ILE A 23 -7.12 18.09 -17.07
N ARG A 24 -7.02 19.18 -16.29
CA ARG A 24 -8.04 20.24 -16.33
C ARG A 24 -8.18 20.93 -17.69
N PRO A 25 -7.12 21.37 -18.36
CA PRO A 25 -7.22 21.85 -19.75
C PRO A 25 -7.89 20.86 -20.69
N ILE A 26 -7.54 19.57 -20.58
CA ILE A 26 -8.15 18.51 -21.40
C ILE A 26 -9.65 18.39 -21.14
N ILE A 27 -10.08 18.44 -19.89
CA ILE A 27 -11.50 18.42 -19.51
C ILE A 27 -12.24 19.62 -20.16
N ASN A 28 -11.63 20.79 -20.13
CA ASN A 28 -12.20 21.99 -20.72
C ASN A 28 -12.35 21.89 -22.25
N GLU A 29 -11.41 21.26 -22.94
CA GLU A 29 -11.48 21.00 -24.38
C GLU A 29 -12.58 20.00 -24.76
N ILE A 30 -12.78 18.96 -23.95
CA ILE A 30 -13.81 17.94 -24.18
C ILE A 30 -15.22 18.50 -23.99
N GLY A 31 -15.34 19.64 -23.28
CA GLY A 31 -16.59 20.32 -22.99
C GLY A 31 -17.36 19.70 -21.81
N LYS A 32 -18.57 20.24 -21.56
CA LYS A 32 -19.43 19.83 -20.44
C LYS A 32 -19.89 18.38 -20.56
N ARG A 33 -19.16 17.45 -19.99
CA ARG A 33 -19.56 16.06 -19.89
C ARG A 33 -19.53 15.61 -18.44
N PRO A 34 -20.32 14.59 -18.06
CA PRO A 34 -20.22 14.00 -16.74
C PRO A 34 -18.79 13.56 -16.43
N LEU A 35 -18.29 13.94 -15.26
CA LEU A 35 -16.93 13.64 -14.78
C LEU A 35 -17.01 12.90 -13.46
N ILE A 36 -16.26 11.80 -13.36
CA ILE A 36 -16.07 11.02 -12.14
C ILE A 36 -14.60 11.05 -11.80
N ALA A 37 -14.29 11.43 -10.58
CA ALA A 37 -12.94 11.42 -10.03
C ALA A 37 -12.85 10.37 -8.92
N LEU A 38 -11.90 9.45 -9.02
CA LEU A 38 -11.74 8.31 -8.14
C LEU A 38 -10.39 8.35 -7.43
N THR A 39 -10.40 8.01 -6.15
CA THR A 39 -9.17 7.78 -5.39
C THR A 39 -9.44 6.82 -4.23
N ALA A 40 -8.48 5.98 -3.91
CA ALA A 40 -8.56 5.11 -2.75
C ALA A 40 -8.27 5.85 -1.44
N THR A 41 -7.50 6.95 -1.49
CA THR A 41 -7.04 7.68 -0.32
C THR A 41 -7.13 9.17 -0.54
N ALA A 42 -7.94 9.86 0.26
CA ALA A 42 -7.98 11.31 0.28
C ALA A 42 -8.37 11.81 1.68
N THR A 43 -7.46 12.53 2.34
CA THR A 43 -7.79 13.31 3.52
C THR A 43 -8.76 14.43 3.13
N PRO A 44 -9.50 15.05 4.07
CA PRO A 44 -10.38 16.19 3.76
C PRO A 44 -9.67 17.31 2.99
N LYS A 45 -8.41 17.59 3.34
CA LYS A 45 -7.59 18.61 2.67
C LYS A 45 -7.27 18.22 1.22
N VAL A 46 -6.85 16.98 0.99
CA VAL A 46 -6.57 16.45 -0.35
C VAL A 46 -7.86 16.42 -1.18
N GLN A 47 -8.98 16.00 -0.59
CA GLN A 47 -10.27 16.01 -1.28
C GLN A 47 -10.68 17.41 -1.74
N HIS A 48 -10.56 18.41 -0.86
CA HIS A 48 -10.89 19.81 -1.22
C HIS A 48 -9.97 20.31 -2.35
N ASP A 49 -8.69 20.01 -2.28
CA ASP A 49 -7.71 20.38 -3.29
C ASP A 49 -8.00 19.72 -4.66
N ILE A 50 -8.37 18.44 -4.66
CA ILE A 50 -8.84 17.73 -5.85
C ILE A 50 -10.04 18.45 -6.49
N GLN A 51 -11.08 18.71 -5.70
CA GLN A 51 -12.27 19.39 -6.18
C GLN A 51 -11.96 20.76 -6.79
N LYS A 52 -11.08 21.52 -6.13
CA LYS A 52 -10.63 22.84 -6.61
C LYS A 52 -9.84 22.74 -7.94
N ASN A 53 -8.86 21.85 -8.00
CA ASN A 53 -8.00 21.70 -9.17
C ASN A 53 -8.76 21.20 -10.40
N LEU A 54 -9.77 20.35 -10.21
CA LEU A 54 -10.60 19.83 -11.30
C LEU A 54 -11.82 20.69 -11.62
N GLY A 55 -12.08 21.75 -10.83
CA GLY A 55 -13.28 22.58 -11.00
C GLY A 55 -14.57 21.85 -10.60
N MET A 56 -14.51 20.96 -9.63
CA MET A 56 -15.59 20.09 -9.16
C MET A 56 -16.04 20.43 -7.73
N ILE A 57 -16.03 21.70 -7.34
CA ILE A 57 -16.34 22.12 -5.95
C ILE A 57 -17.75 21.69 -5.53
N ASP A 58 -18.72 21.74 -6.44
CA ASP A 58 -20.12 21.38 -6.20
C ASP A 58 -20.43 19.91 -6.51
N ALA A 59 -19.40 19.07 -6.73
CA ALA A 59 -19.61 17.67 -7.03
C ALA A 59 -20.12 16.90 -5.80
N THR A 60 -21.01 15.94 -6.06
CA THR A 60 -21.42 14.99 -5.02
C THR A 60 -20.26 14.08 -4.66
N VAL A 61 -19.95 14.00 -3.37
CA VAL A 61 -18.86 13.20 -2.85
C VAL A 61 -19.41 11.94 -2.18
N PHE A 62 -18.94 10.80 -2.64
CA PHE A 62 -19.22 9.50 -2.03
C PHE A 62 -17.96 9.05 -1.29
N LYS A 63 -18.08 8.75 0.00
CA LYS A 63 -17.00 8.20 0.82
C LYS A 63 -17.41 6.85 1.38
N SER A 64 -16.53 5.88 1.24
CA SER A 64 -16.61 4.65 2.00
C SER A 64 -15.82 4.76 3.30
N SER A 65 -16.20 4.03 4.32
CA SER A 65 -15.41 3.91 5.54
C SER A 65 -14.08 3.22 5.24
N PHE A 66 -12.97 3.75 5.78
CA PHE A 66 -11.67 3.07 5.77
C PHE A 66 -11.61 1.92 6.78
N ASN A 67 -12.61 1.82 7.66
CA ASN A 67 -12.66 0.76 8.65
C ASN A 67 -13.01 -0.58 7.99
N ARG A 68 -11.99 -1.39 7.77
CA ARG A 68 -12.08 -2.75 7.25
C ARG A 68 -12.17 -3.73 8.42
N THR A 69 -13.41 -4.05 8.84
CA THR A 69 -13.70 -4.91 10.01
C THR A 69 -13.21 -6.35 9.85
N ASN A 70 -12.93 -6.78 8.63
CA ASN A 70 -12.37 -8.09 8.32
C ASN A 70 -10.85 -8.16 8.37
N LEU A 71 -10.16 -7.02 8.58
CA LEU A 71 -8.70 -6.97 8.73
C LEU A 71 -8.32 -6.89 10.20
N TYR A 72 -7.36 -7.71 10.58
CA TYR A 72 -6.75 -7.72 11.90
C TYR A 72 -5.34 -7.16 11.82
N TYR A 73 -5.05 -6.11 12.59
CA TYR A 73 -3.75 -5.44 12.60
C TYR A 73 -2.95 -5.83 13.83
N GLU A 74 -1.69 -6.18 13.61
CA GLU A 74 -0.74 -6.54 14.66
C GLU A 74 0.62 -5.89 14.39
N ILE A 75 1.24 -5.35 15.44
CA ILE A 75 2.59 -4.78 15.39
C ILE A 75 3.50 -5.59 16.29
N ARG A 76 4.61 -6.06 15.76
CA ARG A 76 5.59 -6.88 16.46
C ARG A 76 6.96 -6.19 16.48
N PRO A 77 7.74 -6.35 17.56
CA PRO A 77 9.11 -5.86 17.58
C PRO A 77 9.98 -6.61 16.58
N LYS A 78 10.80 -5.86 15.84
CA LYS A 78 11.78 -6.41 14.91
C LYS A 78 13.07 -6.70 15.63
N ASN A 79 13.41 -7.98 15.77
CA ASN A 79 14.61 -8.47 16.41
C ASN A 79 15.36 -9.48 15.51
N ALA A 80 16.40 -10.12 16.04
CA ALA A 80 17.19 -11.10 15.29
C ALA A 80 16.38 -12.33 14.82
N ASN A 81 15.20 -12.57 15.39
CA ASN A 81 14.34 -13.72 15.07
C ASN A 81 13.23 -13.40 14.06
N VAL A 82 13.21 -12.20 13.45
CA VAL A 82 12.14 -11.77 12.56
C VAL A 82 11.94 -12.75 11.39
N ASP A 83 13.01 -13.22 10.77
CA ASP A 83 12.92 -14.18 9.67
C ASP A 83 12.25 -15.48 10.11
N ARG A 84 12.64 -16.00 11.26
CA ARG A 84 12.06 -17.22 11.84
C ARG A 84 10.59 -17.03 12.18
N GLU A 85 10.21 -15.89 12.74
CA GLU A 85 8.80 -15.59 13.06
C GLU A 85 7.93 -15.53 11.81
N ILE A 86 8.40 -14.87 10.76
CA ILE A 86 7.68 -14.80 9.50
C ILE A 86 7.55 -16.18 8.85
N ILE A 87 8.62 -16.96 8.79
CA ILE A 87 8.60 -18.33 8.26
C ILE A 87 7.62 -19.21 9.04
N LYS A 88 7.65 -19.14 10.37
CA LYS A 88 6.70 -19.90 11.21
C LYS A 88 5.26 -19.50 10.94
N TYR A 89 5.01 -18.19 10.80
CA TYR A 89 3.67 -17.69 10.48
C TYR A 89 3.20 -18.19 9.13
N ILE A 90 4.00 -18.05 8.07
CA ILE A 90 3.66 -18.51 6.71
C ILE A 90 3.34 -20.00 6.71
N LYS A 91 4.15 -20.82 7.39
CA LYS A 91 3.90 -22.26 7.49
C LYS A 91 2.60 -22.59 8.23
N SER A 92 2.22 -21.78 9.22
CA SER A 92 0.92 -21.90 9.89
C SER A 92 -0.27 -21.54 8.99
N GLN A 93 -0.02 -20.83 7.89
CA GLN A 93 -0.99 -20.38 6.89
C GLN A 93 -0.87 -21.16 5.57
N GLU A 94 -0.48 -22.43 5.65
CA GLU A 94 -0.25 -23.28 4.48
C GLU A 94 -1.43 -23.25 3.50
N GLY A 95 -1.11 -23.09 2.20
CA GLY A 95 -2.10 -22.98 1.13
C GLY A 95 -2.82 -21.64 1.02
N LYS A 96 -2.50 -20.68 1.89
CA LYS A 96 -3.07 -19.33 1.83
C LYS A 96 -2.12 -18.35 1.16
N SER A 97 -2.68 -17.39 0.43
CA SER A 97 -1.92 -16.35 -0.25
C SER A 97 -1.54 -15.21 0.66
N GLY A 98 -0.30 -14.75 0.54
CA GLY A 98 0.21 -13.62 1.31
C GLY A 98 1.21 -12.75 0.56
N ILE A 99 1.33 -11.52 1.01
CA ILE A 99 2.27 -10.52 0.49
C ILE A 99 3.19 -10.09 1.61
N ILE A 100 4.50 -10.04 1.33
CA ILE A 100 5.50 -9.54 2.27
C ILE A 100 6.18 -8.32 1.65
N TYR A 101 6.08 -7.17 2.31
CA TYR A 101 6.68 -5.93 1.88
C TYR A 101 8.02 -5.67 2.56
N CYS A 102 9.04 -5.37 1.76
CA CYS A 102 10.35 -4.92 2.19
C CYS A 102 10.68 -3.57 1.56
N LEU A 103 11.51 -2.74 2.21
CA LEU A 103 11.88 -1.42 1.70
C LEU A 103 12.91 -1.46 0.57
N SER A 104 13.80 -2.45 0.55
CA SER A 104 14.87 -2.53 -0.44
C SER A 104 14.73 -3.72 -1.38
N ARG A 105 15.17 -3.53 -2.63
CA ARG A 105 15.23 -4.59 -3.64
C ARG A 105 16.11 -5.75 -3.19
N LYS A 106 17.26 -5.42 -2.58
CA LYS A 106 18.20 -6.41 -2.04
C LYS A 106 17.53 -7.28 -0.99
N LYS A 107 16.79 -6.68 -0.04
CA LYS A 107 16.08 -7.43 1.00
C LYS A 107 14.97 -8.31 0.42
N VAL A 108 14.28 -7.86 -0.60
CA VAL A 108 13.27 -8.66 -1.32
C VAL A 108 13.91 -9.94 -1.87
N GLU A 109 15.04 -9.83 -2.55
CA GLU A 109 15.72 -10.98 -3.14
C GLU A 109 16.27 -11.92 -2.07
N GLU A 110 16.99 -11.39 -1.07
CA GLU A 110 17.55 -12.16 0.04
C GLU A 110 16.45 -12.93 0.81
N PHE A 111 15.35 -12.26 1.13
CA PHE A 111 14.28 -12.88 1.91
C PHE A 111 13.49 -13.90 1.08
N THR A 112 13.29 -13.65 -0.21
CA THR A 112 12.71 -14.64 -1.12
C THR A 112 13.53 -15.93 -1.14
N ASP A 113 14.84 -15.82 -1.21
CA ASP A 113 15.75 -16.99 -1.19
C ASP A 113 15.69 -17.74 0.15
N ILE A 114 15.61 -17.01 1.26
CA ILE A 114 15.43 -17.60 2.61
C ILE A 114 14.10 -18.37 2.67
N LEU A 115 13.02 -17.82 2.16
CA LEU A 115 11.72 -18.51 2.12
C LEU A 115 11.77 -19.78 1.30
N LYS A 116 12.37 -19.73 0.10
CA LYS A 116 12.55 -20.90 -0.76
C LYS A 116 13.39 -21.99 -0.09
N ALA A 117 14.48 -21.59 0.57
CA ALA A 117 15.35 -22.51 1.33
C ALA A 117 14.62 -23.21 2.49
N ASN A 118 13.55 -22.60 3.00
CA ASN A 118 12.67 -23.18 4.03
C ASN A 118 11.44 -23.90 3.48
N GLY A 119 11.40 -24.18 2.19
CA GLY A 119 10.32 -24.92 1.55
C GLY A 119 9.05 -24.12 1.29
N ILE A 120 9.12 -22.79 1.34
CA ILE A 120 8.00 -21.91 1.03
C ILE A 120 8.04 -21.52 -0.45
N ASN A 121 6.91 -21.67 -1.13
CA ASN A 121 6.75 -21.31 -2.52
C ASN A 121 6.55 -19.79 -2.64
N ALA A 122 7.64 -19.06 -2.87
CA ALA A 122 7.68 -17.61 -2.92
C ALA A 122 8.38 -17.08 -4.18
N LEU A 123 7.95 -15.92 -4.66
CA LEU A 123 8.59 -15.18 -5.74
C LEU A 123 8.82 -13.71 -5.34
N ALA A 124 9.84 -13.12 -5.95
CA ALA A 124 10.20 -11.71 -5.75
C ALA A 124 9.47 -10.78 -6.73
N TYR A 125 9.21 -9.54 -6.31
CA TYR A 125 8.72 -8.49 -7.18
C TYR A 125 9.29 -7.12 -6.78
N HIS A 126 10.09 -6.51 -7.64
CA HIS A 126 10.57 -5.14 -7.47
C HIS A 126 10.90 -4.48 -8.81
N ALA A 127 11.00 -3.16 -8.83
CA ALA A 127 11.20 -2.37 -10.05
C ALA A 127 12.56 -2.59 -10.74
N GLY A 128 13.53 -3.20 -10.06
CA GLY A 128 14.84 -3.53 -10.65
C GLY A 128 14.85 -4.81 -11.47
N MET A 129 13.78 -5.60 -11.41
CA MET A 129 13.63 -6.82 -12.21
C MET A 129 13.24 -6.47 -13.64
N ASP A 130 13.59 -7.37 -14.57
CA ASP A 130 13.07 -7.31 -15.93
C ASP A 130 11.55 -7.31 -15.97
N SER A 131 10.96 -6.55 -16.89
CA SER A 131 9.50 -6.37 -16.96
C SER A 131 8.76 -7.69 -17.25
N GLN A 132 9.34 -8.55 -18.07
CA GLN A 132 8.79 -9.88 -18.36
C GLN A 132 8.78 -10.73 -17.08
N GLN A 133 9.88 -10.77 -16.35
CA GLN A 133 9.98 -11.53 -15.09
C GLN A 133 9.00 -11.00 -14.03
N ARG A 134 8.81 -9.68 -13.92
CA ARG A 134 7.79 -9.10 -13.04
C ARG A 134 6.39 -9.56 -13.40
N THR A 135 6.05 -9.53 -14.69
CA THR A 135 4.74 -9.99 -15.18
C THR A 135 4.54 -11.46 -14.89
N GLU A 136 5.52 -12.30 -15.17
CA GLU A 136 5.45 -13.74 -14.90
C GLU A 136 5.26 -14.04 -13.42
N ASN A 137 6.01 -13.36 -12.54
CA ASN A 137 5.90 -13.55 -11.08
C ASN A 137 4.53 -13.07 -10.55
N GLN A 138 4.05 -11.93 -11.05
CA GLN A 138 2.71 -11.43 -10.72
C GLN A 138 1.62 -12.40 -11.16
N ASP A 139 1.68 -12.90 -12.39
CA ASP A 139 0.71 -13.84 -12.92
C ASP A 139 0.73 -15.18 -12.16
N ALA A 140 1.92 -15.65 -11.78
CA ALA A 140 2.06 -16.84 -10.95
C ALA A 140 1.38 -16.71 -9.59
N PHE A 141 1.46 -15.53 -8.98
CA PHE A 141 0.76 -15.21 -7.72
C PHE A 141 -0.76 -15.12 -7.91
N LEU A 142 -1.22 -14.43 -8.96
CA LEU A 142 -2.65 -14.30 -9.26
C LEU A 142 -3.29 -15.64 -9.63
N MET A 143 -2.56 -16.53 -10.31
CA MET A 143 -3.02 -17.85 -10.72
C MET A 143 -2.78 -18.95 -9.68
N GLU A 144 -2.42 -18.56 -8.45
CA GLU A 144 -2.18 -19.50 -7.34
C GLU A 144 -1.08 -20.54 -7.57
N LYS A 145 -0.15 -20.27 -8.48
CA LYS A 145 1.04 -21.09 -8.70
C LYS A 145 2.09 -20.90 -7.61
N VAL A 146 2.05 -19.77 -6.92
CA VAL A 146 2.83 -19.46 -5.73
C VAL A 146 1.93 -18.87 -4.66
N ASP A 147 2.24 -19.16 -3.39
CA ASP A 147 1.44 -18.71 -2.25
C ASP A 147 1.89 -17.33 -1.76
N VAL A 148 3.16 -17.00 -1.91
CA VAL A 148 3.78 -15.82 -1.33
C VAL A 148 4.49 -15.00 -2.39
N ILE A 149 4.26 -13.68 -2.36
CA ILE A 149 5.08 -12.73 -3.07
C ILE A 149 5.82 -11.81 -2.09
N VAL A 150 7.12 -11.66 -2.29
CA VAL A 150 7.96 -10.73 -1.53
C VAL A 150 8.25 -9.53 -2.41
N ALA A 151 7.87 -8.34 -1.99
CA ALA A 151 7.84 -7.19 -2.87
C ALA A 151 8.30 -5.89 -2.20
N THR A 152 8.72 -4.94 -3.02
CA THR A 152 8.74 -3.52 -2.64
C THR A 152 7.37 -2.89 -2.93
N ILE A 153 7.21 -1.60 -2.58
CA ILE A 153 6.00 -0.81 -2.89
C ILE A 153 5.63 -0.79 -4.38
N ALA A 154 6.53 -1.20 -5.27
CA ALA A 154 6.24 -1.33 -6.70
C ALA A 154 5.15 -2.39 -6.99
N PHE A 155 4.96 -3.34 -6.08
CA PHE A 155 3.90 -4.34 -6.19
C PHE A 155 2.59 -3.78 -5.64
N GLY A 156 1.63 -3.65 -6.50
CA GLY A 156 0.31 -3.31 -5.99
C GLY A 156 -0.59 -2.53 -6.90
N MET A 157 -0.11 -1.64 -7.75
CA MET A 157 -0.98 -0.94 -8.70
C MET A 157 -1.55 -1.93 -9.72
N GLY A 158 -2.88 -2.01 -9.77
CA GLY A 158 -3.58 -2.91 -10.71
C GLY A 158 -3.62 -4.39 -10.31
N ILE A 159 -3.15 -4.76 -9.11
CA ILE A 159 -3.25 -6.13 -8.62
C ILE A 159 -4.55 -6.31 -7.85
N ASP A 160 -5.40 -7.14 -8.40
CA ASP A 160 -6.67 -7.52 -7.80
C ASP A 160 -6.72 -9.03 -7.54
N LYS A 161 -6.20 -9.44 -6.38
CA LYS A 161 -6.33 -10.80 -5.86
C LYS A 161 -7.23 -10.74 -4.63
N PRO A 162 -8.47 -11.25 -4.70
CA PRO A 162 -9.47 -11.03 -3.64
C PRO A 162 -9.17 -11.81 -2.36
N ASP A 163 -8.48 -12.93 -2.44
CA ASP A 163 -8.28 -13.90 -1.36
C ASP A 163 -6.90 -13.85 -0.69
N VAL A 164 -6.25 -12.69 -0.69
CA VAL A 164 -5.02 -12.49 0.08
C VAL A 164 -5.35 -12.56 1.58
N ARG A 165 -4.76 -13.52 2.29
CA ARG A 165 -5.07 -13.78 3.70
C ARG A 165 -4.17 -13.06 4.68
N TYR A 166 -2.98 -12.65 4.26
CA TYR A 166 -2.07 -11.87 5.08
C TYR A 166 -1.20 -10.92 4.28
N VAL A 167 -0.91 -9.79 4.90
CA VAL A 167 0.08 -8.81 4.43
C VAL A 167 1.06 -8.56 5.56
N ILE A 168 2.32 -8.87 5.34
CA ILE A 168 3.38 -8.69 6.32
C ILE A 168 4.32 -7.57 5.87
N HIS A 169 4.54 -6.60 6.75
CA HIS A 169 5.56 -5.58 6.56
C HIS A 169 6.83 -6.00 7.31
N TYR A 170 7.83 -6.47 6.56
CA TYR A 170 9.16 -6.76 7.11
C TYR A 170 9.82 -5.48 7.62
N ASP A 171 9.59 -4.39 6.90
CA ASP A 171 9.99 -3.04 7.23
C ASP A 171 8.76 -2.12 7.28
N ILE A 172 8.75 -1.16 8.21
CA ILE A 172 7.71 -0.13 8.28
C ILE A 172 7.77 0.75 7.02
N PRO A 173 6.64 0.94 6.33
CA PRO A 173 6.58 1.82 5.17
C PRO A 173 6.82 3.28 5.55
N LYS A 174 7.12 4.11 4.54
CA LYS A 174 7.48 5.52 4.74
C LYS A 174 6.29 6.42 5.09
N SER A 175 5.07 5.98 4.84
CA SER A 175 3.85 6.74 5.10
C SER A 175 2.73 5.84 5.59
N LEU A 176 1.83 6.42 6.39
CA LEU A 176 0.63 5.74 6.88
C LEU A 176 -0.34 5.42 5.73
N GLU A 177 -0.47 6.32 4.77
CA GLU A 177 -1.28 6.12 3.57
C GLU A 177 -0.78 4.91 2.76
N GLY A 178 0.55 4.82 2.55
CA GLY A 178 1.17 3.67 1.90
C GLY A 178 0.90 2.37 2.67
N TYR A 179 1.00 2.40 3.99
CA TYR A 179 0.68 1.26 4.84
C TYR A 179 -0.76 0.77 4.64
N TYR A 180 -1.74 1.68 4.67
CA TYR A 180 -3.14 1.31 4.46
C TYR A 180 -3.44 0.84 3.03
N GLN A 181 -2.80 1.40 2.02
CA GLN A 181 -2.92 0.90 0.65
C GLN A 181 -2.40 -0.53 0.52
N GLU A 182 -1.27 -0.82 1.15
CA GLU A 182 -0.63 -2.13 1.11
C GLU A 182 -1.43 -3.17 1.92
N THR A 183 -1.85 -2.85 3.14
CA THR A 183 -2.70 -3.72 3.96
C THR A 183 -4.09 -3.91 3.38
N GLY A 184 -4.62 -2.89 2.70
CA GLY A 184 -5.92 -2.94 2.01
C GLY A 184 -6.00 -3.98 0.89
N ARG A 185 -4.89 -4.63 0.53
CA ARG A 185 -4.86 -5.76 -0.40
C ARG A 185 -5.34 -7.05 0.22
N ALA A 186 -5.29 -7.17 1.55
CA ALA A 186 -5.79 -8.33 2.26
C ALA A 186 -7.32 -8.36 2.29
N GLY A 187 -7.90 -9.55 2.22
CA GLY A 187 -9.31 -9.79 2.45
C GLY A 187 -10.29 -8.99 1.59
N ARG A 188 -9.98 -8.71 0.34
CA ARG A 188 -10.88 -7.97 -0.56
C ARG A 188 -12.18 -8.70 -0.85
N ASP A 189 -12.19 -10.01 -0.69
CA ASP A 189 -13.40 -10.85 -0.79
C ASP A 189 -14.30 -10.78 0.45
N GLY A 190 -13.96 -9.96 1.44
CA GLY A 190 -14.67 -9.88 2.72
C GLY A 190 -14.24 -10.91 3.75
N GLY A 191 -13.41 -11.87 3.39
CA GLY A 191 -12.81 -12.85 4.30
C GLY A 191 -11.77 -12.21 5.23
N GLU A 192 -11.39 -12.93 6.29
CA GLU A 192 -10.39 -12.45 7.23
C GLU A 192 -9.03 -12.20 6.58
N GLY A 193 -8.38 -11.11 6.97
CA GLY A 193 -7.04 -10.74 6.58
C GLY A 193 -6.20 -10.34 7.79
N GLN A 194 -4.96 -10.86 7.85
CA GLN A 194 -3.99 -10.53 8.89
C GLN A 194 -2.98 -9.53 8.34
N CYS A 195 -2.77 -8.44 9.06
CA CYS A 195 -1.81 -7.40 8.71
C CYS A 195 -0.78 -7.28 9.83
N ILE A 196 0.42 -7.81 9.61
CA ILE A 196 1.49 -7.86 10.62
C ILE A 196 2.62 -6.92 10.19
N ALA A 197 3.00 -6.01 11.06
CA ALA A 197 4.12 -5.10 10.81
C ALA A 197 5.21 -5.31 11.86
N PHE A 198 6.45 -5.42 11.41
CA PHE A 198 7.64 -5.47 12.27
C PHE A 198 8.29 -4.10 12.36
N TYR A 199 8.54 -3.62 13.57
CA TYR A 199 9.17 -2.33 13.80
C TYR A 199 10.40 -2.42 14.71
N ALA A 200 11.36 -1.56 14.46
CA ALA A 200 12.48 -1.31 15.35
C ALA A 200 12.39 0.13 15.90
N TYR A 201 12.98 0.36 17.08
CA TYR A 201 12.96 1.70 17.70
C TYR A 201 13.48 2.81 16.77
N LYS A 202 14.48 2.50 15.94
CA LYS A 202 15.00 3.43 14.93
C LYS A 202 13.96 3.84 13.89
N ASP A 203 12.93 3.04 13.67
CA ASP A 203 11.85 3.35 12.71
C ASP A 203 10.93 4.44 13.28
N LEU A 204 10.69 4.44 14.59
CA LEU A 204 9.97 5.51 15.29
C LEU A 204 10.68 6.85 15.16
N GLN A 205 12.00 6.86 15.31
CA GLN A 205 12.80 8.08 15.12
C GLN A 205 12.73 8.63 13.69
N LYS A 206 12.66 7.76 12.68
CA LYS A 206 12.47 8.16 11.29
C LYS A 206 11.09 8.77 11.05
N LEU A 207 10.05 8.18 11.63
CA LEU A 207 8.68 8.69 11.56
C LEU A 207 8.56 10.05 12.29
N GLU A 208 9.18 10.22 13.44
CA GLU A 208 9.23 11.51 14.15
C GLU A 208 9.92 12.60 13.31
N LYS A 209 11.07 12.30 12.70
CA LYS A 209 11.77 13.24 11.79
C LYS A 209 10.92 13.58 10.57
N PHE A 210 10.20 12.64 10.02
CA PHE A 210 9.30 12.86 8.90
C PHE A 210 8.13 13.78 9.27
N MET A 211 7.63 13.70 10.51
CA MET A 211 6.55 14.56 11.02
C MET A 211 7.01 15.97 11.36
N GLN A 212 8.29 16.20 11.68
CA GLN A 212 8.83 17.52 12.05
C GLN A 212 8.70 18.60 10.95
N GLY A 213 8.56 18.22 9.68
CA GLY A 213 8.30 19.14 8.57
C GLY A 213 6.82 19.42 8.30
N LYS A 214 5.90 18.81 9.06
CA LYS A 214 4.45 18.96 8.88
C LYS A 214 3.84 19.98 9.83
N PRO A 215 2.68 20.59 9.51
CA PRO A 215 1.95 21.46 10.43
C PRO A 215 1.68 20.79 11.79
N VAL A 216 1.69 21.56 12.88
CA VAL A 216 1.56 21.05 14.25
C VAL A 216 0.34 20.14 14.44
N ALA A 217 -0.79 20.49 13.83
CA ALA A 217 -2.01 19.68 13.89
C ALA A 217 -1.85 18.29 13.25
N GLU A 218 -1.10 18.18 12.15
CA GLU A 218 -0.81 16.88 11.51
C GLU A 218 0.21 16.06 12.30
N GLN A 219 1.13 16.72 13.01
CA GLN A 219 2.08 16.06 13.91
C GLN A 219 1.39 15.43 15.11
N GLU A 220 0.39 16.09 15.70
CA GLU A 220 -0.36 15.55 16.83
C GLU A 220 -1.24 14.35 16.43
N ILE A 221 -1.92 14.43 15.30
CA ILE A 221 -2.70 13.30 14.76
C ILE A 221 -1.78 12.10 14.49
N GLY A 222 -0.63 12.35 13.88
CA GLY A 222 0.37 11.29 13.63
C GLY A 222 0.92 10.66 14.90
N LYS A 223 1.12 11.46 15.97
CA LYS A 223 1.57 10.95 17.28
C LYS A 223 0.50 10.12 17.98
N GLN A 224 -0.76 10.54 17.93
CA GLN A 224 -1.88 9.75 18.48
C GLN A 224 -2.01 8.40 17.82
N LEU A 225 -1.90 8.35 16.48
CA LEU A 225 -1.96 7.09 15.71
C LEU A 225 -0.77 6.14 15.96
N LEU A 226 0.35 6.65 16.49
CA LEU A 226 1.51 5.85 16.87
C LEU A 226 1.41 5.29 18.30
N LEU A 227 0.50 5.84 19.12
CA LEU A 227 0.31 5.47 20.52
C LEU A 227 -0.92 4.55 20.76
N GLU A 228 -1.79 4.44 19.77
CA GLU A 228 -2.91 3.48 19.73
C GLU A 228 -2.50 2.17 19.02
#